data_5f431ac554d2ea65e42df012336e720f
#
_entry.id   5f431ac554d2ea65e42df012336e720f
#
_cell.length_a   1.000
_cell.length_b   1.000
_cell.length_c   1.000
_cell.angle_alpha   90.00
_cell.angle_beta   90.00
_cell.angle_gamma   90.00
#
_symmetry.space_group_name_H-M   'P 1'
#
loop_
_entity.id
_entity.type
_entity.pdbx_description
1 polymer ?
#
loop_
_entity_poly.entity_id
_entity_poly.type
_entity_poly.pdbx_seq_one_letter_code
_entity_poly.pdbx_strand_id
1 'polypeptide(L)'
;MFSQTRDEVRNHFLGVWQKMADKSPLQPMEMMLAEVIARHSEYHALLDEPDRALAAEFSPESPVSNPFLHMSLHVAIREQLQTDRPPGVVKAYNAIVEKRRFDAHAIEHKMMDCLAASLWQSQRDLVPPDEVVYMACLMQFV
;
A
#
# COMPACT_ATOMS: atom_id res chain seq x y z
N MET A 1 7.61 -6.63 1.95
CA MET A 1 7.83 -5.17 2.05
C MET A 1 7.84 -4.66 3.49
N PHE A 2 6.93 -5.11 4.34
CA PHE A 2 6.85 -4.62 5.72
C PHE A 2 7.97 -5.12 6.64
N SER A 3 8.77 -6.12 6.21
CA SER A 3 9.94 -6.58 6.94
C SER A 3 11.19 -5.73 6.69
N GLN A 4 11.11 -4.76 5.76
CA GLN A 4 12.23 -3.88 5.41
C GLN A 4 12.30 -2.68 6.37
N THR A 5 13.50 -2.11 6.50
CA THR A 5 13.67 -0.88 7.27
C THR A 5 13.01 0.29 6.55
N ARG A 6 12.77 1.38 7.29
CA ARG A 6 12.24 2.62 6.75
C ARG A 6 13.03 3.11 5.53
N ASP A 7 14.35 3.14 5.64
CA ASP A 7 15.19 3.67 4.57
C ASP A 7 15.22 2.74 3.36
N GLU A 8 15.18 1.42 3.58
CA GLU A 8 15.10 0.45 2.49
C GLU A 8 13.82 0.64 1.68
N VAL A 9 12.68 0.81 2.35
CA VAL A 9 11.40 1.04 1.69
C VAL A 9 11.43 2.32 0.89
N ARG A 10 11.91 3.41 1.49
CA ARG A 10 11.98 4.71 0.81
C ARG A 10 12.90 4.67 -0.39
N ASN A 11 14.06 4.03 -0.25
CA ASN A 11 15.01 3.87 -1.36
C ASN A 11 14.43 3.02 -2.49
N HIS A 12 13.59 2.04 -2.18
CA HIS A 12 12.91 1.25 -3.20
C HIS A 12 12.02 2.14 -4.08
N PHE A 13 11.17 2.95 -3.45
CA PHE A 13 10.29 3.87 -4.19
C PHE A 13 11.09 4.93 -4.96
N LEU A 14 12.12 5.49 -4.35
CA LEU A 14 12.96 6.49 -5.00
C LEU A 14 13.68 5.90 -6.20
N GLY A 15 14.19 4.68 -6.07
CA GLY A 15 14.87 3.98 -7.18
C GLY A 15 13.92 3.68 -8.34
N VAL A 16 12.71 3.25 -8.04
CA VAL A 16 11.70 3.01 -9.09
C VAL A 16 11.30 4.32 -9.76
N TRP A 17 11.11 5.39 -8.99
CA TRP A 17 10.81 6.72 -9.54
C TRP A 17 11.89 7.19 -10.51
N GLN A 18 13.17 6.99 -10.15
CA GLN A 18 14.29 7.33 -11.02
C GLN A 18 14.29 6.50 -12.31
N LYS A 19 14.01 5.20 -12.21
CA LYS A 19 13.91 4.33 -13.40
C LYS A 19 12.75 4.73 -14.30
N MET A 20 11.63 5.17 -13.73
CA MET A 20 10.50 5.69 -14.53
C MET A 20 10.91 6.93 -15.31
N ALA A 21 11.63 7.86 -14.67
CA ALA A 21 12.14 9.08 -15.33
C ALA A 21 13.13 8.76 -16.45
N ASP A 22 14.01 7.78 -16.22
CA ASP A 22 15.03 7.36 -17.18
C ASP A 22 14.49 6.40 -18.24
N LYS A 23 13.25 5.95 -18.11
CA LYS A 23 12.63 4.91 -18.96
C LYS A 23 13.44 3.62 -18.97
N SER A 24 14.05 3.30 -17.84
CA SER A 24 14.81 2.05 -17.65
C SER A 24 13.87 0.86 -17.50
N PRO A 25 14.33 -0.38 -17.87
CA PRO A 25 13.51 -1.58 -17.63
C PRO A 25 13.19 -1.79 -16.16
N LEU A 26 11.98 -2.27 -15.87
CA LEU A 26 11.50 -2.54 -14.52
C LEU A 26 11.33 -4.03 -14.30
N GLN A 27 11.75 -4.50 -13.13
CA GLN A 27 11.44 -5.85 -12.66
C GLN A 27 9.94 -5.93 -12.32
N PRO A 28 9.34 -7.14 -12.26
CA PRO A 28 7.90 -7.27 -11.95
C PRO A 28 7.46 -6.56 -10.67
N MET A 29 8.23 -6.66 -9.59
CA MET A 29 7.92 -5.95 -8.34
C MET A 29 8.05 -4.43 -8.53
N GLU A 30 9.04 -3.99 -9.29
CA GLU A 30 9.21 -2.57 -9.59
C GLU A 30 8.07 -2.03 -10.44
N MET A 31 7.51 -2.84 -11.34
CA MET A 31 6.34 -2.46 -12.12
C MET A 31 5.13 -2.18 -11.22
N MET A 32 4.95 -3.00 -10.18
CA MET A 32 3.88 -2.81 -9.21
C MET A 32 4.07 -1.50 -8.44
N LEU A 33 5.29 -1.22 -7.99
CA LEU A 33 5.61 0.04 -7.33
C LEU A 33 5.38 1.23 -8.26
N ALA A 34 5.78 1.09 -9.53
CA ALA A 34 5.61 2.15 -10.53
C ALA A 34 4.12 2.47 -10.77
N GLU A 35 3.27 1.47 -10.81
CA GLU A 35 1.82 1.67 -10.96
C GLU A 35 1.24 2.43 -9.77
N VAL A 36 1.66 2.07 -8.56
CA VAL A 36 1.21 2.76 -7.34
C VAL A 36 1.71 4.21 -7.34
N ILE A 37 2.97 4.44 -7.67
CA ILE A 37 3.53 5.80 -7.77
C ILE A 37 2.76 6.64 -8.79
N ALA A 38 2.48 6.07 -9.96
CA ALA A 38 1.76 6.78 -11.02
C ALA A 38 0.36 7.23 -10.60
N ARG A 39 -0.29 6.48 -9.71
CA ARG A 39 -1.62 6.81 -9.19
C ARG A 39 -1.60 7.84 -8.07
N HIS A 40 -0.44 8.18 -7.55
CA HIS A 40 -0.28 9.11 -6.43
C HIS A 40 0.56 10.31 -6.85
N SER A 41 0.05 11.05 -7.85
CA SER A 41 0.75 12.23 -8.38
C SER A 41 1.03 13.28 -7.31
N GLU A 42 0.25 13.31 -6.24
CA GLU A 42 0.45 14.22 -5.10
C GLU A 42 1.78 13.99 -4.37
N TYR A 43 2.42 12.84 -4.58
CA TYR A 43 3.71 12.51 -3.96
C TYR A 43 4.90 12.71 -4.88
N HIS A 44 4.67 13.03 -6.16
CA HIS A 44 5.75 13.11 -7.15
C HIS A 44 6.78 14.20 -6.80
N ALA A 45 6.34 15.33 -6.27
CA ALA A 45 7.25 16.41 -5.87
C ALA A 45 8.22 15.95 -4.77
N LEU A 46 7.74 15.16 -3.81
CA LEU A 46 8.58 14.61 -2.75
C LEU A 46 9.60 13.61 -3.32
N LEU A 47 9.17 12.76 -4.26
CA LEU A 47 10.04 11.77 -4.89
C LEU A 47 11.14 12.41 -5.76
N ASP A 48 10.92 13.63 -6.22
CA ASP A 48 11.94 14.40 -6.96
C ASP A 48 13.05 14.96 -6.07
N GLU A 49 12.90 14.86 -4.74
CA GLU A 49 13.87 15.36 -3.77
C GLU A 49 14.33 14.21 -2.85
N PRO A 50 15.23 13.32 -3.33
CA PRO A 50 15.60 12.10 -2.60
C PRO A 50 16.08 12.34 -1.17
N ASP A 51 16.96 13.33 -0.98
CA ASP A 51 17.50 13.62 0.34
C ASP A 51 16.41 14.06 1.32
N ARG A 52 15.51 14.91 0.85
CA ARG A 52 14.37 15.36 1.64
C ARG A 52 13.42 14.20 1.94
N ALA A 53 13.16 13.35 0.95
CA ALA A 53 12.28 12.19 1.10
C ALA A 53 12.84 11.21 2.13
N LEU A 54 14.15 10.96 2.13
CA LEU A 54 14.79 10.08 3.09
C LEU A 54 14.79 10.64 4.50
N ALA A 55 14.94 11.96 4.64
CA ALA A 55 15.04 12.63 5.93
C ALA A 55 13.68 13.00 6.53
N ALA A 56 12.61 13.07 5.72
CA ALA A 56 11.31 13.55 6.15
C ALA A 56 10.73 12.67 7.27
N GLU A 57 10.15 13.34 8.27
CA GLU A 57 9.43 12.68 9.34
C GLU A 57 7.95 13.03 9.25
N PHE A 58 7.11 12.01 9.41
CA PHE A 58 5.67 12.16 9.32
C PHE A 58 5.04 11.78 10.65
N SER A 59 4.21 12.68 11.19
CA SER A 59 3.52 12.44 12.44
C SER A 59 2.54 11.27 12.28
N PRO A 60 2.57 10.27 13.18
CA PRO A 60 1.60 9.18 13.15
C PRO A 60 0.17 9.65 13.42
N GLU A 61 0.01 10.86 13.95
CA GLU A 61 -1.30 11.44 14.26
C GLU A 61 -1.87 12.27 13.11
N SER A 62 -1.06 12.57 12.10
CA SER A 62 -1.49 13.37 10.96
C SER A 62 -2.35 12.53 10.01
N PRO A 63 -3.53 13.01 9.57
CA PRO A 63 -4.31 12.33 8.54
C PRO A 63 -3.61 12.38 7.18
N VAL A 64 -2.72 13.33 6.94
CA VAL A 64 -1.83 13.36 5.79
C VAL A 64 -0.56 12.62 6.21
N SER A 65 -0.74 11.35 6.45
CA SER A 65 0.31 10.52 6.99
C SER A 65 1.41 10.25 5.96
N ASN A 66 2.37 9.47 6.37
CA ASN A 66 3.54 9.04 5.64
C ASN A 66 3.19 8.53 4.22
N PRO A 67 3.57 9.26 3.14
CA PRO A 67 3.30 8.82 1.77
C PRO A 67 3.89 7.44 1.45
N PHE A 68 5.04 7.12 2.02
CA PHE A 68 5.68 5.83 1.80
C PHE A 68 4.90 4.69 2.45
N LEU A 69 4.35 4.93 3.64
CA LEU A 69 3.46 3.95 4.27
C LEU A 69 2.20 3.76 3.43
N HIS A 70 1.59 4.86 2.97
CA HIS A 70 0.40 4.80 2.12
C HIS A 70 0.67 3.98 0.85
N MET A 71 1.75 4.29 0.14
CA MET A 71 2.11 3.55 -1.07
C MET A 71 2.46 2.09 -0.79
N SER A 72 3.13 1.81 0.33
CA SER A 72 3.46 0.44 0.73
C SER A 72 2.21 -0.39 1.01
N LEU A 73 1.23 0.19 1.70
CA LEU A 73 -0.06 -0.47 1.92
C LEU A 73 -0.78 -0.74 0.60
N HIS A 74 -0.73 0.21 -0.33
CA HIS A 74 -1.34 0.04 -1.64
C HIS A 74 -0.68 -1.10 -2.42
N VAL A 75 0.66 -1.17 -2.41
CA VAL A 75 1.39 -2.28 -3.02
C VAL A 75 0.98 -3.61 -2.39
N ALA A 76 0.87 -3.65 -1.06
CA ALA A 76 0.45 -4.87 -0.36
C ALA A 76 -0.94 -5.34 -0.80
N ILE A 77 -1.89 -4.42 -0.96
CA ILE A 77 -3.23 -4.76 -1.47
C ILE A 77 -3.13 -5.33 -2.89
N ARG A 78 -2.32 -4.72 -3.75
CA ARG A 78 -2.10 -5.24 -5.10
C ARG A 78 -1.52 -6.65 -5.10
N GLU A 79 -0.57 -6.91 -4.23
CA GLU A 79 -0.01 -8.26 -4.06
C GLU A 79 -1.08 -9.26 -3.60
N GLN A 80 -1.92 -8.87 -2.64
CA GLN A 80 -3.02 -9.72 -2.17
C GLN A 80 -3.95 -10.11 -3.32
N LEU A 81 -4.31 -9.15 -4.16
CA LEU A 81 -5.23 -9.38 -5.27
C LEU A 81 -4.60 -10.25 -6.37
N GLN A 82 -3.28 -10.19 -6.55
CA GLN A 82 -2.58 -11.02 -7.52
C GLN A 82 -2.40 -12.47 -7.04
N THR A 83 -2.27 -12.67 -5.74
CA THR A 83 -1.92 -13.99 -5.18
C THR A 83 -3.08 -14.67 -4.46
N ASP A 84 -4.21 -13.98 -4.30
CA ASP A 84 -5.32 -14.40 -3.44
C ASP A 84 -4.85 -14.78 -2.04
N ARG A 85 -4.06 -13.88 -1.44
CA ARG A 85 -3.57 -14.03 -0.06
C ARG A 85 -3.98 -12.79 0.75
N PRO A 86 -4.67 -12.96 1.89
CA PRO A 86 -5.18 -14.22 2.47
C PRO A 86 -6.24 -14.87 1.56
N PRO A 87 -6.40 -16.20 1.67
CA PRO A 87 -7.36 -16.91 0.81
C PRO A 87 -8.77 -16.30 0.88
N GLY A 88 -9.36 -16.03 -0.29
CA GLY A 88 -10.69 -15.43 -0.38
C GLY A 88 -10.68 -13.91 -0.54
N VAL A 89 -9.52 -13.24 -0.52
CA VAL A 89 -9.45 -11.78 -0.65
C VAL A 89 -9.96 -11.32 -2.02
N VAL A 90 -9.68 -12.05 -3.08
CA VAL A 90 -10.16 -11.71 -4.43
C VAL A 90 -11.68 -11.84 -4.50
N LYS A 91 -12.25 -12.88 -3.89
CA LYS A 91 -13.70 -13.06 -3.82
C LYS A 91 -14.37 -11.91 -3.06
N ALA A 92 -13.77 -11.49 -1.95
CA ALA A 92 -14.26 -10.35 -1.17
C ALA A 92 -14.21 -9.06 -2.00
N TYR A 93 -13.10 -8.82 -2.69
CA TYR A 93 -12.95 -7.66 -3.57
C TYR A 93 -14.04 -7.64 -4.65
N ASN A 94 -14.25 -8.77 -5.32
CA ASN A 94 -15.27 -8.86 -6.37
C ASN A 94 -16.69 -8.63 -5.81
N ALA A 95 -16.97 -9.10 -4.61
CA ALA A 95 -18.26 -8.86 -3.95
C ALA A 95 -18.47 -7.37 -3.67
N ILE A 96 -17.41 -6.65 -3.26
CA ILE A 96 -17.46 -5.21 -3.05
C ILE A 96 -17.71 -4.48 -4.38
N VAL A 97 -17.00 -4.91 -5.44
CA VAL A 97 -17.16 -4.34 -6.78
C VAL A 97 -18.61 -4.48 -7.27
N GLU A 98 -19.25 -5.62 -7.04
CA GLU A 98 -20.62 -5.87 -7.46
C GLU A 98 -21.63 -4.90 -6.85
N LYS A 99 -21.36 -4.39 -5.68
CA LYS A 99 -22.24 -3.40 -5.03
C LYS A 99 -22.20 -2.03 -5.70
N ARG A 100 -21.19 -1.76 -6.53
CA ARG A 100 -21.04 -0.53 -7.33
C ARG A 100 -21.13 0.77 -6.54
N ARG A 101 -20.79 0.74 -5.24
CA ARG A 101 -20.80 1.93 -4.40
C ARG A 101 -19.49 2.70 -4.44
N PHE A 102 -18.41 2.06 -4.90
CA PHE A 102 -17.08 2.62 -4.92
C PHE A 102 -16.37 2.25 -6.21
N ASP A 103 -15.50 3.14 -6.70
CA ASP A 103 -14.59 2.78 -7.78
C ASP A 103 -13.44 1.91 -7.27
N ALA A 104 -12.68 1.32 -8.19
CA ALA A 104 -11.60 0.38 -7.85
C ALA A 104 -10.56 1.01 -6.92
N HIS A 105 -10.18 2.26 -7.16
CA HIS A 105 -9.19 2.96 -6.32
C HIS A 105 -9.73 3.18 -4.90
N ALA A 106 -10.99 3.58 -4.77
CA ALA A 106 -11.63 3.75 -3.47
C ALA A 106 -11.74 2.43 -2.71
N ILE A 107 -12.04 1.33 -3.41
CA ILE A 107 -12.10 0.00 -2.80
C ILE A 107 -10.72 -0.38 -2.26
N GLU A 108 -9.67 -0.21 -3.05
CA GLU A 108 -8.31 -0.50 -2.62
C GLU A 108 -7.94 0.32 -1.39
N HIS A 109 -8.32 1.59 -1.31
CA HIS A 109 -8.07 2.44 -0.13
C HIS A 109 -8.81 1.93 1.10
N LYS A 110 -10.04 1.45 0.96
CA LYS A 110 -10.77 0.84 2.08
C LYS A 110 -10.10 -0.44 2.56
N MET A 111 -9.61 -1.25 1.64
CA MET A 111 -8.82 -2.44 1.98
C MET A 111 -7.54 -2.07 2.73
N MET A 112 -6.88 -0.99 2.32
CA MET A 112 -5.70 -0.46 3.01
C MET A 112 -6.02 -0.07 4.45
N ASP A 113 -7.16 0.53 4.70
CA ASP A 113 -7.59 0.89 6.06
C ASP A 113 -7.75 -0.38 6.93
N CYS A 114 -8.37 -1.42 6.39
CA CYS A 114 -8.49 -2.69 7.07
C CYS A 114 -7.13 -3.33 7.35
N LEU A 115 -6.23 -3.29 6.36
CA LEU A 115 -4.88 -3.84 6.51
C LEU A 115 -4.08 -3.06 7.56
N ALA A 116 -4.13 -1.74 7.52
CA ALA A 116 -3.44 -0.90 8.49
C ALA A 116 -3.90 -1.17 9.92
N ALA A 117 -5.20 -1.32 10.13
CA ALA A 117 -5.76 -1.66 11.43
C ALA A 117 -5.28 -3.02 11.92
N SER A 118 -5.24 -4.02 11.02
CA SER A 118 -4.76 -5.36 11.32
C SER A 118 -3.28 -5.36 11.71
N LEU A 119 -2.44 -4.64 10.96
CA LEU A 119 -1.01 -4.53 11.24
C LEU A 119 -0.75 -3.78 12.55
N TRP A 120 -1.48 -2.72 12.81
CA TRP A 120 -1.37 -1.97 14.06
C TRP A 120 -1.70 -2.85 15.27
N GLN A 121 -2.79 -3.61 15.18
CA GLN A 121 -3.20 -4.52 16.25
C GLN A 121 -2.16 -5.63 16.47
N SER A 122 -1.63 -6.18 15.40
CA SER A 122 -0.56 -7.19 15.43
C SER A 122 0.67 -6.67 16.17
N GLN A 123 1.10 -5.46 15.86
CA GLN A 123 2.26 -4.83 16.50
C GLN A 123 2.00 -4.53 17.98
N ARG A 124 0.81 -4.02 18.30
CA ARG A 124 0.43 -3.71 19.68
C ARG A 124 0.41 -4.96 20.56
N ASP A 125 -0.16 -6.05 20.05
CA ASP A 125 -0.39 -7.27 20.81
C ASP A 125 0.77 -8.27 20.69
N LEU A 126 1.77 -7.97 19.86
CA LEU A 126 2.95 -8.82 19.60
C LEU A 126 2.55 -10.21 19.11
N VAL A 127 1.56 -10.28 18.23
CA VAL A 127 1.05 -11.52 17.61
C VAL A 127 1.01 -11.32 16.10
N PRO A 128 1.00 -12.42 15.31
CA PRO A 128 0.83 -12.29 13.86
C PRO A 128 -0.50 -11.62 13.51
N PRO A 129 -0.59 -10.95 12.33
CA PRO A 129 -1.85 -10.35 11.88
C PRO A 129 -2.96 -11.40 11.79
N ASP A 130 -4.16 -11.03 12.26
CA ASP A 130 -5.32 -11.92 12.28
C ASP A 130 -6.08 -11.79 10.94
N GLU A 131 -5.93 -12.82 10.08
CA GLU A 131 -6.56 -12.83 8.77
C GLU A 131 -8.09 -12.88 8.85
N VAL A 132 -8.64 -13.52 9.88
CA VAL A 132 -10.10 -13.61 10.07
C VAL A 132 -10.67 -12.21 10.35
N VAL A 133 -10.02 -11.45 11.22
CA VAL A 133 -10.43 -10.07 11.54
C VAL A 133 -10.29 -9.19 10.31
N TYR A 134 -9.20 -9.32 9.56
CA TYR A 134 -9.00 -8.57 8.33
C TYR A 134 -10.12 -8.85 7.31
N MET A 135 -10.40 -10.12 7.05
CA MET A 135 -11.46 -10.50 6.10
C MET A 135 -12.84 -10.02 6.56
N ALA A 136 -13.12 -10.07 7.86
CA ALA A 136 -14.38 -9.54 8.41
C ALA A 136 -14.48 -8.03 8.18
N CYS A 137 -13.38 -7.31 8.30
CA CYS A 137 -13.32 -5.88 8.00
C CYS A 137 -13.70 -5.61 6.54
N LEU A 138 -13.13 -6.36 5.60
CA LEU A 138 -13.45 -6.23 4.18
C LEU A 138 -14.94 -6.48 3.89
N MET A 139 -15.52 -7.47 4.55
CA MET A 139 -16.91 -7.85 4.32
C MET A 139 -17.91 -6.79 4.78
N GLN A 140 -17.49 -5.82 5.57
CA GLN A 140 -18.34 -4.69 5.94
C GLN A 140 -18.69 -3.80 4.74
N PHE A 141 -17.94 -3.87 3.66
CA PHE A 141 -18.15 -3.08 2.45
C PHE A 141 -18.98 -3.79 1.39
N VAL A 142 -19.36 -5.02 1.65
CA VAL A 142 -20.19 -5.81 0.73
C VAL A 142 -21.68 -5.46 0.84
#